data_1775ec46368e80b216c3e2ab46858104
#
_entry.id   1775ec46368e80b216c3e2ab46858104
#
_cell.length_a   1.000
_cell.length_b   1.000
_cell.length_c   1.000
_cell.angle_alpha   90.00
_cell.angle_beta   90.00
_cell.angle_gamma   90.00
#
_symmetry.space_group_name_H-M   'P 1'
#
loop_
_entity.id
_entity.type
_entity.pdbx_description
1 polymer ?
#
loop_
_entity_poly.entity_id
_entity_poly.type
_entity_poly.pdbx_seq_one_letter_code
_entity_poly.pdbx_strand_id
1 'polypeptide(L)'
;MHEYQGGRLPVYHFDFFRLENRESAVRLGLEDYFFSDAVSVIEWADRFPDLIPDQAGWISFEIKSEHQRIITLFHRSHENSGA
;
A
#
# COMPACT_ATOMS: atom_id res chain seq x y z
N MET A 1 -8.68 -2.02 9.08
CA MET A 1 -8.83 -0.94 8.08
C MET A 1 -9.50 0.25 8.72
N HIS A 2 -9.02 1.43 8.40
CA HIS A 2 -9.59 2.68 8.90
C HIS A 2 -10.04 3.52 7.72
N GLU A 3 -11.15 4.21 7.90
CA GLU A 3 -11.68 5.09 6.88
C GLU A 3 -11.69 6.51 7.39
N TYR A 4 -11.18 7.45 6.59
CA TYR A 4 -11.14 8.86 6.95
C TYR A 4 -11.95 9.64 5.94
N GLN A 5 -12.90 10.43 6.45
CA GLN A 5 -13.79 11.21 5.62
C GLN A 5 -13.59 12.69 5.92
N GLY A 6 -14.20 13.55 5.13
CA GLY A 6 -14.15 14.98 5.39
C GLY A 6 -13.32 15.75 4.39
N GLY A 7 -12.51 15.09 3.60
CA GLY A 7 -11.78 15.73 2.50
C GLY A 7 -12.51 15.55 1.19
N ARG A 8 -11.84 15.88 0.09
CA ARG A 8 -12.42 15.74 -1.24
C ARG A 8 -12.69 14.27 -1.59
N LEU A 9 -11.82 13.40 -1.14
CA LEU A 9 -11.96 11.96 -1.36
C LEU A 9 -11.82 11.24 -0.03
N PRO A 10 -12.54 10.14 0.16
CA PRO A 10 -12.29 9.32 1.35
C PRO A 10 -10.91 8.67 1.26
N VAL A 11 -10.31 8.41 2.41
CA VAL A 11 -9.03 7.73 2.51
C VAL A 11 -9.25 6.45 3.30
N TYR A 12 -8.82 5.34 2.71
CA TYR A 12 -8.84 4.03 3.39
C TYR A 12 -7.42 3.65 3.75
N HIS A 13 -7.22 3.30 5.01
CA HIS A 13 -5.90 2.96 5.52
C HIS A 13 -5.86 1.50 5.93
N PHE A 14 -4.92 0.75 5.37
CA PHE A 14 -4.73 -0.67 5.65
C PHE A 14 -3.33 -0.87 6.22
N ASP A 15 -3.21 -1.79 7.17
CA ASP A 15 -1.91 -2.13 7.76
C ASP A 15 -1.70 -3.63 7.62
N PHE A 16 -0.80 -4.02 6.74
CA PHE A 16 -0.53 -5.43 6.48
C PHE A 16 0.38 -6.05 7.53
N PHE A 17 1.01 -5.24 8.37
CA PHE A 17 1.93 -5.77 9.37
C PHE A 17 1.23 -6.75 10.31
N ARG A 18 -0.02 -6.49 10.64
CA ARG A 18 -0.76 -7.29 11.62
C ARG A 18 -1.47 -8.49 11.02
N LEU A 19 -1.41 -8.66 9.72
CA LEU A 19 -2.07 -9.79 9.09
C LEU A 19 -1.20 -11.02 9.23
N GLU A 20 -1.83 -12.15 9.52
CA GLU A 20 -1.10 -13.38 9.75
C GLU A 20 -0.54 -13.96 8.46
N ASN A 21 -1.31 -13.88 7.39
CA ASN A 21 -0.91 -14.49 6.14
C ASN A 21 -1.57 -13.77 4.97
N ARG A 22 -1.21 -14.21 3.77
CA ARG A 22 -1.72 -13.62 2.54
C ARG A 22 -3.23 -13.74 2.42
N GLU A 23 -3.77 -14.85 2.87
CA GLU A 23 -5.22 -15.07 2.79
C GLU A 23 -5.99 -14.06 3.61
N SER A 24 -5.44 -13.66 4.75
CA SER A 24 -6.07 -12.61 5.55
C SER A 24 -6.15 -11.31 4.77
N ALA A 25 -5.11 -10.99 4.00
CA ALA A 25 -5.12 -9.79 3.17
C ALA A 25 -6.15 -9.91 2.05
N VAL A 26 -6.22 -11.06 1.42
CA VAL A 26 -7.19 -11.28 0.34
C VAL A 26 -8.61 -11.10 0.85
N ARG A 27 -8.88 -11.54 2.07
CA ARG A 27 -10.23 -11.44 2.65
C ARG A 27 -10.67 -10.02 2.94
N LEU A 28 -9.74 -9.06 2.93
CA LEU A 28 -10.11 -7.67 3.13
C LEU A 28 -10.92 -7.10 1.97
N GLY A 29 -10.92 -7.75 0.82
CA GLY A 29 -11.65 -7.25 -0.33
C GLY A 29 -11.01 -6.00 -0.89
N LEU A 30 -9.69 -5.98 -1.00
CA LEU A 30 -8.94 -4.78 -1.36
C LEU A 30 -9.38 -4.18 -2.68
N GLU A 31 -9.78 -5.01 -3.63
CA GLU A 31 -10.14 -4.51 -4.95
C GLU A 31 -11.32 -3.56 -4.92
N ASP A 32 -12.26 -3.79 -4.01
CA ASP A 32 -13.40 -2.88 -3.88
C ASP A 32 -12.96 -1.48 -3.47
N TYR A 33 -11.88 -1.38 -2.71
CA TYR A 33 -11.35 -0.09 -2.29
C TYR A 33 -10.44 0.52 -3.34
N PHE A 34 -9.60 -0.30 -3.97
CA PHE A 34 -8.62 0.20 -4.94
C PHE A 34 -9.28 0.81 -6.16
N PHE A 35 -10.41 0.30 -6.58
CA PHE A 35 -11.08 0.78 -7.76
C PHE A 35 -12.26 1.69 -7.44
N SER A 36 -12.36 2.14 -6.19
CA SER A 36 -13.36 3.12 -5.81
C SER A 36 -12.79 4.53 -6.01
N ASP A 37 -13.66 5.53 -5.86
CA ASP A 37 -13.25 6.93 -5.99
C ASP A 37 -12.70 7.40 -4.66
N ALA A 38 -11.52 6.95 -4.32
CA ALA A 38 -10.93 7.15 -2.99
C ALA A 38 -9.42 7.00 -3.09
N VAL A 39 -8.75 7.32 -1.99
CA VAL A 39 -7.32 7.10 -1.85
C VAL A 39 -7.12 5.94 -0.87
N SER A 40 -6.32 4.97 -1.26
CA SER A 40 -5.98 3.84 -0.38
C SER A 40 -4.51 3.97 0.02
N VAL A 41 -4.24 3.88 1.31
CA VAL A 41 -2.89 3.91 1.87
C VAL A 41 -2.65 2.58 2.56
N ILE A 42 -1.57 1.90 2.19
CA ILE A 42 -1.28 0.58 2.71
C ILE A 42 0.10 0.59 3.34
N GLU A 43 0.17 0.33 4.64
CA GLU A 43 1.44 0.18 5.33
C GLU A 43 1.89 -1.26 5.27
N TRP A 44 3.18 -1.47 5.18
CA TRP A 44 3.79 -2.81 5.11
C TRP A 44 3.28 -3.58 3.90
N ALA A 45 3.04 -2.85 2.81
CA ALA A 45 2.50 -3.45 1.58
C ALA A 45 3.46 -4.47 0.98
N ASP A 46 4.74 -4.36 1.26
CA ASP A 46 5.74 -5.28 0.73
C ASP A 46 5.64 -6.68 1.31
N ARG A 47 4.79 -6.88 2.33
CA ARG A 47 4.52 -8.25 2.79
C ARG A 47 3.78 -9.06 1.73
N PHE A 48 2.92 -8.39 0.96
CA PHE A 48 2.12 -9.07 -0.07
C PHE A 48 2.06 -8.19 -1.32
N PRO A 49 3.22 -8.02 -1.98
CA PRO A 49 3.28 -7.06 -3.09
C PRO A 49 2.42 -7.45 -4.29
N ASP A 50 2.13 -8.73 -4.45
CA ASP A 50 1.31 -9.18 -5.56
C ASP A 50 -0.15 -8.75 -5.44
N LEU A 51 -0.57 -8.29 -4.25
CA LEU A 51 -1.92 -7.80 -4.06
C LEU A 51 -2.06 -6.32 -4.37
N ILE A 52 -0.97 -5.64 -4.67
CA ILE A 52 -0.96 -4.20 -4.89
C ILE A 52 -1.03 -3.93 -6.40
N PRO A 53 -1.91 -3.03 -6.86
CA PRO A 53 -2.01 -2.75 -8.29
C PRO A 53 -0.73 -2.15 -8.87
N ASP A 54 -0.51 -2.38 -10.16
CA ASP A 54 0.69 -1.89 -10.84
C ASP A 54 0.80 -0.38 -10.81
N GLN A 55 -0.32 0.33 -10.84
CA GLN A 55 -0.30 1.78 -10.88
C GLN A 55 -0.08 2.42 -9.52
N ALA A 56 0.04 1.63 -8.46
CA ALA A 56 0.25 2.19 -7.14
C ALA A 56 1.59 2.87 -7.02
N GLY A 57 1.63 3.98 -6.32
CA GLY A 57 2.89 4.61 -5.95
C GLY A 57 3.41 3.96 -4.68
N TRP A 58 4.70 3.81 -4.58
CA TRP A 58 5.36 3.20 -3.42
C TRP A 58 6.20 4.23 -2.71
N ILE A 59 6.20 4.15 -1.39
CA ILE A 59 7.02 5.01 -0.56
C ILE A 59 7.78 4.11 0.41
N SER A 60 9.10 4.23 0.42
CA SER A 60 9.90 3.51 1.39
C SER A 60 10.51 4.49 2.38
N PHE A 61 10.60 4.05 3.63
CA PHE A 61 11.20 4.82 4.70
C PHE A 61 12.41 4.05 5.21
N GLU A 62 13.52 4.74 5.33
CA GLU A 62 14.75 4.11 5.79
C GLU A 62 15.35 4.92 6.90
N ILE A 63 15.72 4.29 8.00
CA ILE A 63 16.38 4.97 9.10
C ILE A 63 17.87 5.03 8.78
N LYS A 64 18.39 6.23 8.58
CA LYS A 64 19.80 6.40 8.27
C LYS A 64 20.61 6.63 9.53
N SER A 65 20.07 7.40 10.45
CA SER A 65 20.72 7.69 11.71
C SER A 65 19.67 8.09 12.72
N GLU A 66 20.10 8.46 13.91
CA GLU A 66 19.17 8.83 14.98
C GLU A 66 18.25 9.98 14.56
N HIS A 67 18.76 10.90 13.75
CA HIS A 67 17.99 12.09 13.37
C HIS A 67 17.72 12.20 11.88
N GLN A 68 17.99 11.16 11.12
CA GLN A 68 17.83 11.23 9.66
C GLN A 68 17.05 10.05 9.13
N ARG A 69 16.22 10.32 8.15
CA ARG A 69 15.44 9.31 7.45
C ARG A 69 15.58 9.55 5.96
N ILE A 70 15.51 8.48 5.20
CA ILE A 70 15.46 8.58 3.75
C ILE A 70 14.07 8.13 3.33
N ILE A 71 13.40 8.97 2.55
CA ILE A 71 12.07 8.66 2.01
C ILE A 71 12.23 8.58 0.51
N THR A 72 11.88 7.45 -0.06
CA THR A 72 12.02 7.23 -1.49
C THR A 72 10.65 6.96 -2.11
N LEU A 73 10.35 7.69 -3.18
CA LEU A 73 9.13 7.50 -3.95
C LEU A 73 9.48 6.74 -5.21
N PHE A 74 8.74 5.68 -5.51
CA PHE A 74 9.04 4.89 -6.70
C PHE A 74 7.79 4.14 -7.16
N HIS A 75 7.87 3.62 -8.38
CA HIS A 75 6.88 2.70 -8.90
C HIS A 75 7.56 1.36 -9.11
N ARG A 76 6.90 0.29 -8.70
CA ARG A 76 7.40 -1.04 -8.99
C ARG A 76 7.00 -1.40 -10.40
N SER A 77 7.95 -1.84 -11.20
CA SER A 77 7.60 -2.33 -12.50
C SER A 77 7.47 -3.84 -12.43
N HIS A 78 6.58 -4.35 -13.23
CA HIS A 78 6.42 -5.77 -13.34
C HIS A 78 7.18 -6.21 -14.51
N GLU A 79 8.35 -6.09 -14.41
CA GLU A 79 9.05 -6.39 -15.40
C GLU A 79 8.99 -7.57 -15.89
N ASN A 80 8.90 -8.13 -15.49
CA ASN A 80 8.82 -9.10 -16.12
C ASN A 80 8.04 -9.01 -17.06
N SER A 81 7.47 -8.31 -16.80
CA SER A 81 6.77 -8.20 -17.70
C SER A 81 7.40 -8.32 -18.80
N GLY A 82 7.95 -8.12 -18.87
CA GLY A 82 8.39 -8.15 -19.96
C GLY A 82 8.91 -9.02 -20.35
N ALA A 83 8.84 -9.25 -19.88
CA ALA A 83 9.37 -9.80 -20.48
C ALA A 83 9.44 -9.93 -21.23
#